data_a3866e059c476a0fb73991efd082d59f
#
_entry.id   a3866e059c476a0fb73991efd082d59f
#
_cell.length_a   1.000
_cell.length_b   1.000
_cell.length_c   1.000
_cell.angle_alpha   90.00
_cell.angle_beta   90.00
_cell.angle_gamma   90.00
#
_symmetry.space_group_name_H-M   'P 1'
#
loop_
_entity.id
_entity.type
_entity.pdbx_description
1 polymer ?
#
loop_
_entity_poly.entity_id
_entity_poly.type
_entity_poly.pdbx_seq_one_letter_code
_entity_poly.pdbx_strand_id
1 'polypeptide(L)'
;MGVEVFDKKMFISMDGDIDHHSAAILRDESDRILNREYIREVVFDFGGIKFMDSSGIGLIMGRYRQASYNNAKISLINVPGNIDRMLEMSGLYSIIKDVHRV
;
A
#
# COMPACT_ATOMS: atom_id res chain seq x y z
N MET A 1 2.80 7.29 9.79
CA MET A 1 3.11 6.05 9.05
C MET A 1 2.87 4.88 9.98
N GLY A 2 2.20 3.86 9.51
CA GLY A 2 1.92 2.70 10.34
C GLY A 2 0.96 1.73 9.67
N VAL A 3 0.72 0.60 10.35
CA VAL A 3 -0.16 -0.44 9.88
C VAL A 3 -1.17 -0.74 10.98
N GLU A 4 -2.45 -0.75 10.63
CA GLU A 4 -3.53 -1.05 11.55
C GLU A 4 -4.50 -2.02 10.91
N VAL A 5 -5.14 -2.86 11.74
CA VAL A 5 -6.14 -3.82 11.27
C VAL A 5 -7.46 -3.48 11.92
N PHE A 6 -8.49 -3.39 11.11
CA PHE A 6 -9.86 -3.20 11.56
C PHE A 6 -10.81 -3.97 10.64
N ASP A 7 -11.65 -4.80 11.23
CA ASP A 7 -12.67 -5.56 10.49
C ASP A 7 -12.08 -6.35 9.31
N LYS A 8 -10.97 -7.05 9.56
CA LYS A 8 -10.26 -7.89 8.58
C LYS A 8 -9.70 -7.09 7.40
N LYS A 9 -9.55 -5.78 7.58
CA LYS A 9 -8.89 -4.91 6.61
C LYS A 9 -7.61 -4.39 7.22
N MET A 10 -6.53 -4.46 6.46
CA MET A 10 -5.25 -3.92 6.87
C MET A 10 -5.03 -2.56 6.20
N PHE A 11 -4.90 -1.53 7.01
CA PHE A 11 -4.68 -0.16 6.54
C PHE A 11 -3.19 0.17 6.68
N ILE A 12 -2.56 0.51 5.58
CA ILE A 12 -1.15 0.92 5.56
C ILE A 12 -1.12 2.42 5.27
N SER A 13 -0.72 3.20 6.27
CA SER A 13 -0.65 4.66 6.15
C SER A 13 0.66 5.06 5.49
N MET A 14 0.55 5.55 4.25
CA MET A 14 1.68 6.03 3.45
C MET A 14 1.82 7.52 3.66
N ASP A 15 2.19 7.93 4.89
CA ASP A 15 2.30 9.35 5.23
C ASP A 15 3.75 9.78 5.43
N GLY A 16 3.99 11.09 5.32
CA GLY A 16 5.34 11.63 5.38
C GLY A 16 6.15 11.21 4.17
N ASP A 17 7.43 10.89 4.39
CA ASP A 17 8.34 10.48 3.35
C ASP A 17 8.42 8.96 3.27
N ILE A 18 8.05 8.40 2.14
CA ILE A 18 8.12 6.95 1.90
C ILE A 18 9.36 6.68 1.04
N ASP A 19 10.46 6.38 1.71
CA ASP A 19 11.74 6.04 1.12
C ASP A 19 12.09 4.58 1.42
N HIS A 20 13.32 4.18 1.10
CA HIS A 20 13.77 2.82 1.32
C HIS A 20 13.63 2.40 2.79
N HIS A 21 13.95 3.29 3.73
CA HIS A 21 13.91 2.98 5.16
C HIS A 21 12.48 2.80 5.66
N SER A 22 11.60 3.74 5.37
CA SER A 22 10.20 3.67 5.81
C SER A 22 9.44 2.55 5.11
N ALA A 23 9.73 2.31 3.83
CA ALA A 23 9.12 1.20 3.10
C ALA A 23 9.48 -0.15 3.73
N ALA A 24 10.73 -0.32 4.18
CA ALA A 24 11.15 -1.56 4.83
C ALA A 24 10.39 -1.79 6.14
N ILE A 25 10.18 -0.74 6.93
CA ILE A 25 9.42 -0.83 8.18
C ILE A 25 7.98 -1.25 7.90
N LEU A 26 7.33 -0.59 6.95
CA LEU A 26 5.95 -0.92 6.58
C LEU A 26 5.82 -2.32 6.01
N ARG A 27 6.81 -2.76 5.23
CA ARG A 27 6.85 -4.12 4.70
C ARG A 27 6.88 -5.14 5.83
N ASP A 28 7.80 -4.96 6.79
CA ASP A 28 7.97 -5.93 7.88
C ASP A 28 6.73 -6.00 8.76
N GLU A 29 6.12 -4.87 9.08
CA GLU A 29 4.89 -4.86 9.87
C GLU A 29 3.73 -5.53 9.14
N SER A 30 3.55 -5.19 7.86
CA SER A 30 2.44 -5.74 7.09
C SER A 30 2.63 -7.24 6.82
N ASP A 31 3.86 -7.68 6.59
CA ASP A 31 4.14 -9.11 6.41
C ASP A 31 3.80 -9.92 7.64
N ARG A 32 4.14 -9.41 8.82
CA ARG A 32 3.79 -10.10 10.07
C ARG A 32 2.29 -10.28 10.21
N ILE A 33 1.54 -9.24 9.90
CA ILE A 33 0.08 -9.30 9.99
C ILE A 33 -0.50 -10.29 8.98
N LEU A 34 -0.05 -10.19 7.72
CA LEU A 34 -0.53 -11.07 6.65
C LEU A 34 -0.22 -12.54 6.91
N ASN A 35 0.85 -12.82 7.66
CA ASN A 35 1.21 -14.19 8.00
C ASN A 35 0.48 -14.75 9.22
N ARG A 36 -0.17 -13.89 10.01
CA ARG A 36 -0.81 -14.31 11.27
C ARG A 36 -2.31 -14.20 11.25
N GLU A 37 -2.86 -13.29 10.46
CA GLU A 37 -4.29 -12.99 10.50
C GLU A 37 -4.90 -13.16 9.12
N TYR A 38 -6.17 -13.52 9.11
CA TYR A 38 -6.94 -13.50 7.88
C TYR A 38 -7.28 -12.06 7.53
N ILE A 39 -6.72 -11.57 6.44
CA ILE A 39 -6.97 -10.23 5.93
C ILE A 39 -7.74 -10.34 4.62
N ARG A 40 -8.87 -9.66 4.56
CA ARG A 40 -9.75 -9.66 3.41
C ARG A 40 -9.42 -8.57 2.42
N GLU A 41 -8.87 -7.46 2.91
CA GLU A 41 -8.52 -6.31 2.08
C GLU A 41 -7.31 -5.59 2.64
N VAL A 42 -6.41 -5.14 1.74
CA VAL A 42 -5.27 -4.29 2.09
C VAL A 42 -5.52 -2.92 1.48
N VAL A 43 -5.53 -1.89 2.31
CA VAL A 43 -5.79 -0.51 1.90
C VAL A 43 -4.54 0.33 2.12
N PHE A 44 -4.02 0.92 1.05
CA PHE A 44 -2.93 1.89 1.14
C PHE A 44 -3.54 3.29 1.16
N ASP A 45 -3.30 4.02 2.24
CA ASP A 45 -3.84 5.36 2.44
C ASP A 45 -2.73 6.40 2.26
N PHE A 46 -2.85 7.22 1.23
CA PHE A 46 -1.86 8.25 0.90
C PHE A 46 -2.22 9.63 1.46
N GLY A 47 -3.13 9.67 2.45
CA GLY A 47 -3.69 10.93 2.94
C GLY A 47 -2.70 11.92 3.53
N GLY A 48 -1.57 11.48 4.03
CA GLY A 48 -0.56 12.37 4.61
C GLY A 48 0.77 12.31 3.90
N ILE A 49 0.81 11.78 2.68
CA ILE A 49 2.09 11.59 1.99
C ILE A 49 2.70 12.91 1.56
N LYS A 50 4.03 13.03 1.75
CA LYS A 50 4.81 14.19 1.30
C LYS A 50 5.70 13.83 0.13
N PHE A 51 6.32 12.67 0.18
CA PHE A 51 7.28 12.23 -0.83
C PHE A 51 7.26 10.71 -0.92
N MET A 52 7.45 10.17 -2.11
CA MET A 52 7.60 8.74 -2.31
C MET A 52 8.58 8.48 -3.45
N ASP A 53 9.53 7.56 -3.23
CA ASP A 53 10.39 7.06 -4.28
C ASP A 53 9.94 5.66 -4.73
N SER A 54 10.76 5.01 -5.55
CA SER A 54 10.43 3.69 -6.10
C SER A 54 10.31 2.61 -5.03
N SER A 55 10.82 2.83 -3.81
CA SER A 55 10.66 1.90 -2.70
C SER A 55 9.20 1.76 -2.31
N GLY A 56 8.43 2.85 -2.42
CA GLY A 56 6.98 2.80 -2.18
C GLY A 56 6.26 1.95 -3.21
N ILE A 57 6.67 2.02 -4.47
CA ILE A 57 6.13 1.16 -5.52
C ILE A 57 6.42 -0.30 -5.19
N GLY A 58 7.66 -0.61 -4.79
CA GLY A 58 8.05 -1.96 -4.41
C GLY A 58 7.25 -2.50 -3.23
N LEU A 59 6.98 -1.64 -2.26
CA LEU A 59 6.16 -2.00 -1.10
C LEU A 59 4.75 -2.42 -1.55
N ILE A 60 4.13 -1.63 -2.40
CA ILE A 60 2.78 -1.93 -2.89
C ILE A 60 2.78 -3.23 -3.69
N MET A 61 3.75 -3.40 -4.59
CA MET A 61 3.85 -4.61 -5.41
C MET A 61 4.03 -5.87 -4.56
N GLY A 62 4.88 -5.81 -3.53
CA GLY A 62 5.09 -6.93 -2.64
C GLY A 62 3.83 -7.32 -1.87
N ARG A 63 3.10 -6.33 -1.38
CA ARG A 63 1.83 -6.57 -0.68
C ARG A 63 0.75 -7.08 -1.64
N TYR A 64 0.77 -6.61 -2.87
CA TYR A 64 -0.14 -7.13 -3.89
C TYR A 64 0.07 -8.63 -4.10
N ARG A 65 1.31 -9.08 -4.21
CA ARG A 65 1.59 -10.51 -4.37
C ARG A 65 1.12 -11.33 -3.18
N GLN A 66 1.40 -10.85 -1.97
CA GLN A 66 0.94 -11.51 -0.74
C GLN A 66 -0.58 -11.57 -0.66
N ALA A 67 -1.24 -10.46 -0.99
CA ALA A 67 -2.70 -10.39 -0.98
C ALA A 67 -3.31 -11.37 -1.99
N SER A 68 -2.68 -11.51 -3.14
CA SER A 68 -3.16 -12.44 -4.19
C SER A 68 -3.16 -13.88 -3.69
N TYR A 69 -2.14 -14.29 -2.94
CA TYR A 69 -2.10 -15.63 -2.37
C TYR A 69 -3.23 -15.88 -1.38
N ASN A 70 -3.68 -14.83 -0.71
CA ASN A 70 -4.72 -14.93 0.31
C ASN A 70 -6.11 -14.54 -0.19
N ASN A 71 -6.25 -14.29 -1.48
CA ASN A 71 -7.49 -13.81 -2.10
C ASN A 71 -7.98 -12.49 -1.47
N ALA A 72 -7.06 -11.68 -0.98
CA ALA A 72 -7.37 -10.38 -0.43
C ALA A 72 -7.42 -9.34 -1.56
N LYS A 73 -8.29 -8.36 -1.41
CA LYS A 73 -8.38 -7.23 -2.32
C LYS A 73 -7.35 -6.19 -1.95
N ILE A 74 -6.93 -5.39 -2.93
CA ILE A 74 -6.08 -4.22 -2.67
C ILE A 74 -6.78 -2.98 -3.18
N SER A 75 -6.75 -1.92 -2.38
CA SER A 75 -7.22 -0.60 -2.78
C SER A 75 -6.23 0.48 -2.39
N LEU A 76 -6.23 1.55 -3.15
CA LEU A 76 -5.41 2.73 -2.90
C LEU A 76 -6.38 3.89 -2.69
N ILE A 77 -6.24 4.61 -1.57
CA ILE A 77 -7.16 5.71 -1.26
C ILE A 77 -6.39 7.02 -1.01
N ASN A 78 -7.08 8.13 -1.21
CA ASN A 78 -6.54 9.47 -1.00
C ASN A 78 -5.27 9.73 -1.83
N VAL A 79 -5.25 9.26 -3.06
CA VAL A 79 -4.08 9.36 -3.94
C VAL A 79 -3.98 10.76 -4.52
N PRO A 80 -2.93 11.55 -4.17
CA PRO A 80 -2.77 12.89 -4.74
C PRO A 80 -2.18 12.83 -6.14
N GLY A 81 -2.30 13.92 -6.89
CA GLY A 81 -1.95 13.95 -8.31
C GLY A 81 -0.53 13.54 -8.64
N ASN A 82 0.43 14.00 -7.83
CA ASN A 82 1.85 13.65 -8.08
C ASN A 82 2.11 12.15 -7.87
N ILE A 83 1.45 11.55 -6.88
CA ILE A 83 1.57 10.12 -6.62
C ILE A 83 0.81 9.32 -7.68
N ASP A 84 -0.37 9.80 -8.06
CA ASP A 84 -1.18 9.17 -9.10
C ASP A 84 -0.36 9.01 -10.40
N ARG A 85 0.36 10.06 -10.79
CA ARG A 85 1.20 10.04 -11.99
C ARG A 85 2.32 9.01 -11.85
N MET A 86 2.96 8.94 -10.70
CA MET A 86 4.03 7.97 -10.43
C MET A 86 3.51 6.54 -10.51
N LEU A 87 2.35 6.28 -9.90
CA LEU A 87 1.74 4.95 -9.90
C LEU A 87 1.35 4.53 -11.32
N GLU A 88 0.81 5.46 -12.09
CA GLU A 88 0.45 5.19 -13.48
C GLU A 88 1.69 4.84 -14.31
N MET A 89 2.74 5.63 -14.18
CA MET A 89 3.97 5.43 -14.95
C MET A 89 4.70 4.14 -14.58
N SER A 90 4.52 3.66 -13.35
CA SER A 90 5.13 2.40 -12.91
C SER A 90 4.43 1.17 -13.48
N GLY A 91 3.24 1.34 -14.08
CA GLY A 91 2.45 0.23 -14.57
C GLY A 91 1.55 -0.41 -13.51
N LEU A 92 1.54 0.14 -12.29
CA LEU A 92 0.78 -0.44 -11.19
C LEU A 92 -0.71 -0.49 -11.46
N TYR A 93 -1.24 0.46 -12.21
CA TYR A 93 -2.66 0.51 -12.52
C TYR A 93 -3.12 -0.56 -13.52
N SER A 94 -2.19 -1.30 -14.11
CA SER A 94 -2.56 -2.45 -14.93
C SER A 94 -3.03 -3.62 -14.08
N ILE A 95 -2.65 -3.66 -12.80
CA ILE A 95 -2.98 -4.76 -11.88
C ILE A 95 -3.83 -4.31 -10.69
N ILE A 96 -3.74 -3.07 -10.26
CA ILE A 96 -4.55 -2.54 -9.16
C ILE A 96 -5.54 -1.54 -9.75
N LYS A 97 -6.83 -1.89 -9.68
CA LYS A 97 -7.90 -1.11 -10.31
C LYS A 97 -8.71 -0.28 -9.32
N ASP A 98 -8.73 -0.66 -8.05
CA ASP A 98 -9.51 0.03 -7.02
C ASP A 98 -8.70 1.19 -6.48
N VAL A 99 -8.79 2.33 -7.15
CA VAL A 99 -7.99 3.52 -6.86
C VAL A 99 -8.93 4.71 -6.66
N HIS A 100 -8.77 5.37 -5.51
CA HIS A 100 -9.57 6.54 -5.14
C HIS A 100 -8.65 7.75 -5.02
N ARG A 101 -8.80 8.67 -5.94
CA ARG A 101 -7.96 9.88 -6.03
C ARG A 101 -8.57 11.00 -5.24
N VAL A 102 -7.72 11.90 -4.81
CA VAL A 102 -8.15 13.13 -4.14
C VAL A 102 -8.75 14.10 -5.13
#